data_22e6d54f2ad6e384b56e2ee48c52c926
#
_entry.id   22e6d54f2ad6e384b56e2ee48c52c926
#
_cell.length_a   1.000
_cell.length_b   1.000
_cell.length_c   1.000
_cell.angle_alpha   90.00
_cell.angle_beta   90.00
_cell.angle_gamma   90.00
#
_symmetry.space_group_name_H-M   'P 1'
#
loop_
_entity.id
_entity.type
_entity.pdbx_description
1 polymer ?
#
loop_
_entity_poly.entity_id
_entity_poly.type
_entity_poly.pdbx_seq_one_letter_code
_entity_poly.pdbx_strand_id
1 'polypeptide(L)'
;DRFNVPCRFIGHTMADAIPLKPNRAEACQTLGIDEKGRYLAILVGSRGSEVGFLTDPFLKTALLLKEKYPDLQFLVPLVNEKRRQQFEEIKAQIAPDLDMHLIDGKARQVMIAAEATLLASGTAALEAMLCKSPMVVGYRMKPFTYFLAKRLVKTKYISLPNLLADEMLV
;
A
#
# COMPACT_ATOMS: atom_id res chain seq x y z
N ASP A 1 30.96 10.02 10.53
CA ASP A 1 30.56 10.33 9.15
C ASP A 1 31.62 9.81 8.19
N ARG A 2 31.27 8.77 7.41
CA ARG A 2 32.22 7.99 6.57
C ARG A 2 32.75 8.81 5.37
N PHE A 3 32.11 9.94 5.06
CA PHE A 3 32.39 10.77 3.89
C PHE A 3 32.67 12.25 4.23
N ASN A 4 32.86 12.59 5.50
CA ASN A 4 33.05 13.96 5.97
C ASN A 4 31.97 14.97 5.51
N VAL A 5 30.77 14.49 5.27
CA VAL A 5 29.61 15.32 4.95
C VAL A 5 28.90 15.68 6.25
N PRO A 6 28.76 16.96 6.60
CA PRO A 6 28.04 17.35 7.80
C PRO A 6 26.59 16.86 7.73
N CYS A 7 26.23 15.91 8.58
CA CYS A 7 24.89 15.32 8.64
C CYS A 7 24.33 15.43 10.05
N ARG A 8 23.08 15.80 10.16
CA ARG A 8 22.33 15.78 11.42
C ARG A 8 21.06 14.95 11.22
N PHE A 9 20.83 14.01 12.11
CA PHE A 9 19.56 13.29 12.13
C PHE A 9 18.46 14.23 12.65
N ILE A 10 17.40 14.41 11.86
CA ILE A 10 16.27 15.31 12.17
C ILE A 10 14.96 14.55 12.46
N GLY A 11 15.02 13.23 12.69
CA GLY A 11 13.83 12.40 12.82
C GLY A 11 13.24 12.00 11.47
N HIS A 12 11.98 11.60 11.48
CA HIS A 12 11.26 11.19 10.29
C HIS A 12 9.98 12.01 10.12
N THR A 13 9.92 12.84 9.09
CA THR A 13 8.82 13.79 8.87
C THR A 13 7.43 13.14 8.79
N MET A 14 7.31 11.91 8.32
CA MET A 14 6.04 11.18 8.35
C MET A 14 5.61 10.83 9.78
N ALA A 15 6.56 10.53 10.67
CA ALA A 15 6.22 10.24 12.06
C ALA A 15 5.71 11.49 12.81
N ASP A 16 6.22 12.67 12.45
CA ASP A 16 5.74 13.92 12.99
C ASP A 16 4.34 14.31 12.46
N ALA A 17 4.02 13.90 11.22
CA ALA A 17 2.79 14.25 10.53
C ALA A 17 1.63 13.27 10.79
N ILE A 18 1.89 12.07 11.36
CA ILE A 18 0.87 11.06 11.63
C ILE A 18 0.66 10.94 13.13
N PRO A 19 -0.57 11.17 13.64
CA PRO A 19 -0.86 11.08 15.06
C PRO A 19 -0.58 9.68 15.62
N LEU A 20 -0.12 9.59 16.88
CA LEU A 20 0.10 8.31 17.54
C LEU A 20 -1.16 7.46 17.66
N LYS A 21 -2.33 8.11 17.73
CA LYS A 21 -3.65 7.47 17.71
C LYS A 21 -4.43 7.97 16.49
N PRO A 22 -4.37 7.28 15.36
CA PRO A 22 -5.16 7.64 14.17
C PRO A 22 -6.65 7.60 14.48
N ASN A 23 -7.41 8.55 13.91
CA ASN A 23 -8.86 8.64 14.08
C ASN A 23 -9.56 8.07 12.85
N ARG A 24 -10.13 6.87 12.98
CA ARG A 24 -10.84 6.18 11.90
C ARG A 24 -12.10 6.93 11.47
N ALA A 25 -12.88 7.47 12.42
CA ALA A 25 -14.10 8.20 12.12
C ALA A 25 -13.80 9.44 11.25
N GLU A 26 -12.77 10.21 11.60
CA GLU A 26 -12.32 11.37 10.84
C GLU A 26 -11.82 10.97 9.44
N ALA A 27 -11.10 9.85 9.34
CA ALA A 27 -10.63 9.33 8.05
C ALA A 27 -11.82 8.94 7.15
N CYS A 28 -12.81 8.20 7.69
CA CYS A 28 -14.02 7.84 6.97
C CYS A 28 -14.82 9.07 6.53
N GLN A 29 -14.98 10.06 7.39
CA GLN A 29 -15.61 11.33 7.06
C GLN A 29 -14.89 12.07 5.93
N THR A 30 -13.55 12.12 5.98
CA THR A 30 -12.73 12.75 4.94
C THR A 30 -12.84 12.04 3.59
N LEU A 31 -13.08 10.74 3.61
CA LEU A 31 -13.27 9.90 2.42
C LEU A 31 -14.72 9.88 1.94
N GLY A 32 -15.68 10.34 2.74
CA GLY A 32 -17.10 10.28 2.44
C GLY A 32 -17.67 8.86 2.46
N ILE A 33 -17.15 8.00 3.32
CA ILE A 33 -17.55 6.59 3.47
C ILE A 33 -18.13 6.30 4.86
N ASP A 34 -18.90 5.23 4.98
CA ASP A 34 -19.52 4.83 6.26
C ASP A 34 -18.44 4.31 7.24
N GLU A 35 -18.43 4.86 8.46
CA GLU A 35 -17.51 4.41 9.53
C GLU A 35 -17.77 2.94 9.93
N LYS A 36 -19.00 2.45 9.79
CA LYS A 36 -19.38 1.08 10.12
C LYS A 36 -19.03 0.08 9.01
N GLY A 37 -18.65 0.56 7.84
CA GLY A 37 -18.26 -0.27 6.71
C GLY A 37 -16.97 -1.06 6.98
N ARG A 38 -16.85 -2.22 6.34
CA ARG A 38 -15.64 -3.04 6.37
C ARG A 38 -14.79 -2.75 5.14
N TYR A 39 -13.58 -2.32 5.34
CA TYR A 39 -12.73 -1.85 4.25
C TYR A 39 -11.37 -2.53 4.24
N LEU A 40 -10.91 -2.92 3.05
CA LEU A 40 -9.52 -3.27 2.75
C LEU A 40 -8.91 -2.18 1.88
N ALA A 41 -7.78 -1.63 2.30
CA ALA A 41 -6.98 -0.73 1.48
C ALA A 41 -6.11 -1.53 0.49
N ILE A 42 -6.10 -1.12 -0.79
CA ILE A 42 -5.26 -1.73 -1.83
C ILE A 42 -4.38 -0.66 -2.46
N LEU A 43 -3.10 -0.66 -2.12
CA LEU A 43 -2.11 0.30 -2.60
C LEU A 43 -1.19 -0.37 -3.64
N VAL A 44 -1.51 -0.23 -4.90
CA VAL A 44 -0.77 -0.86 -6.02
C VAL A 44 0.57 -0.19 -6.35
N GLY A 45 0.94 0.87 -5.61
CA GLY A 45 2.15 1.63 -5.82
C GLY A 45 1.91 2.95 -6.57
N SER A 46 2.98 3.74 -6.72
CA SER A 46 2.95 5.07 -7.35
C SER A 46 3.61 5.09 -8.73
N ARG A 47 4.47 4.13 -9.02
CA ARG A 47 5.18 4.02 -10.30
C ARG A 47 4.39 3.17 -11.29
N GLY A 48 4.48 3.51 -12.60
CA GLY A 48 3.78 2.76 -13.63
C GLY A 48 4.13 1.26 -13.69
N SER A 49 5.37 0.90 -13.38
CA SER A 49 5.79 -0.50 -13.30
C SER A 49 5.16 -1.23 -12.10
N GLU A 50 5.04 -0.57 -10.96
CA GLU A 50 4.40 -1.14 -9.78
C GLU A 50 2.92 -1.41 -10.06
N VAL A 51 2.19 -0.40 -10.54
CA VAL A 51 0.78 -0.54 -10.93
C VAL A 51 0.62 -1.65 -11.96
N GLY A 52 1.46 -1.69 -13.00
CA GLY A 52 1.39 -2.73 -14.04
C GLY A 52 1.65 -4.14 -13.55
N PHE A 53 2.50 -4.34 -12.53
CA PHE A 53 2.82 -5.69 -12.02
C PHE A 53 1.94 -6.15 -10.87
N LEU A 54 1.42 -5.23 -10.05
CA LEU A 54 0.72 -5.57 -8.81
C LEU A 54 -0.79 -5.49 -8.92
N THR A 55 -1.34 -4.72 -9.86
CA THR A 55 -2.79 -4.59 -9.99
C THR A 55 -3.46 -5.95 -10.26
N ASP A 56 -2.95 -6.74 -11.20
CA ASP A 56 -3.53 -8.08 -11.49
C ASP A 56 -3.56 -9.01 -10.27
N PRO A 57 -2.45 -9.31 -9.57
CA PRO A 57 -2.50 -10.19 -8.41
C PRO A 57 -3.32 -9.58 -7.25
N PHE A 58 -3.35 -8.27 -7.06
CA PHE A 58 -4.12 -7.64 -6.00
C PHE A 58 -5.63 -7.68 -6.29
N LEU A 59 -6.05 -7.51 -7.55
CA LEU A 59 -7.43 -7.68 -7.96
C LEU A 59 -7.91 -9.12 -7.80
N LYS A 60 -7.10 -10.09 -8.18
CA LYS A 60 -7.40 -11.51 -7.95
C LYS A 60 -7.56 -11.84 -6.47
N THR A 61 -6.72 -11.25 -5.62
CA THR A 61 -6.86 -11.36 -4.16
C THR A 61 -8.17 -10.72 -3.68
N ALA A 62 -8.52 -9.56 -4.21
CA ALA A 62 -9.75 -8.87 -3.86
C ALA A 62 -11.00 -9.68 -4.25
N LEU A 63 -11.00 -10.34 -5.42
CA LEU A 63 -12.08 -11.24 -5.84
C LEU A 63 -12.26 -12.42 -4.86
N LEU A 64 -11.18 -13.09 -4.47
CA LEU A 64 -11.21 -14.18 -3.50
C LEU A 64 -11.71 -13.71 -2.12
N LEU A 65 -11.30 -12.51 -1.71
CA LEU A 65 -11.76 -11.92 -0.45
C LEU A 65 -13.23 -11.51 -0.52
N LYS A 66 -13.72 -11.00 -1.65
CA LYS A 66 -15.12 -10.63 -1.84
C LYS A 66 -16.05 -11.84 -1.80
N GLU A 67 -15.60 -12.97 -2.38
CA GLU A 67 -16.32 -14.23 -2.31
C GLU A 67 -16.47 -14.72 -0.86
N LYS A 68 -15.38 -14.63 -0.08
CA LYS A 68 -15.37 -15.06 1.33
C LYS A 68 -16.05 -14.10 2.29
N TYR A 69 -15.99 -12.80 2.00
CA TYR A 69 -16.51 -11.69 2.80
C TYR A 69 -17.34 -10.75 1.93
N PRO A 70 -18.61 -11.06 1.67
CA PRO A 70 -19.44 -10.28 0.74
C PRO A 70 -19.67 -8.82 1.14
N ASP A 71 -19.55 -8.50 2.42
CA ASP A 71 -19.66 -7.15 2.99
C ASP A 71 -18.37 -6.32 2.88
N LEU A 72 -17.24 -6.95 2.53
CA LEU A 72 -15.97 -6.27 2.40
C LEU A 72 -15.96 -5.33 1.19
N GLN A 73 -15.53 -4.11 1.40
CA GLN A 73 -15.36 -3.07 0.39
C GLN A 73 -13.87 -2.76 0.19
N PHE A 74 -13.49 -2.26 -0.98
CA PHE A 74 -12.11 -2.00 -1.33
C PHE A 74 -11.87 -0.52 -1.56
N LEU A 75 -10.85 0.04 -0.91
CA LEU A 75 -10.42 1.43 -1.07
C LEU A 75 -9.08 1.44 -1.80
N VAL A 76 -9.02 2.10 -2.95
CA VAL A 76 -7.83 2.14 -3.82
C VAL A 76 -7.38 3.58 -3.99
N PRO A 77 -6.38 4.06 -3.24
CA PRO A 77 -5.83 5.38 -3.44
C PRO A 77 -4.88 5.39 -4.66
N LEU A 78 -5.13 6.31 -5.56
CA LEU A 78 -4.37 6.48 -6.80
C LEU A 78 -3.70 7.85 -6.82
N VAL A 79 -2.40 7.88 -7.12
CA VAL A 79 -1.56 9.07 -6.94
C VAL A 79 -1.82 10.17 -7.96
N ASN A 80 -2.32 9.82 -9.13
CA ASN A 80 -2.69 10.75 -10.20
C ASN A 80 -3.54 10.06 -11.28
N GLU A 81 -4.11 10.87 -12.18
CA GLU A 81 -4.96 10.42 -13.26
C GLU A 81 -4.33 9.34 -14.15
N LYS A 82 -3.04 9.48 -14.49
CA LYS A 82 -2.33 8.48 -15.29
C LYS A 82 -2.27 7.10 -14.62
N ARG A 83 -2.16 7.05 -13.28
CA ARG A 83 -2.18 5.77 -12.54
C ARG A 83 -3.59 5.26 -12.39
N ARG A 84 -4.58 6.15 -12.29
CA ARG A 84 -6.00 5.80 -12.31
C ARG A 84 -6.37 5.10 -13.61
N GLN A 85 -6.11 5.70 -14.75
CA GLN A 85 -6.39 5.11 -16.07
C GLN A 85 -5.71 3.75 -16.23
N GLN A 86 -4.43 3.64 -15.86
CA GLN A 86 -3.70 2.37 -15.92
C GLN A 86 -4.33 1.30 -15.03
N PHE A 87 -4.77 1.64 -13.83
CA PHE A 87 -5.45 0.72 -12.92
C PHE A 87 -6.80 0.29 -13.48
N GLU A 88 -7.60 1.23 -13.98
CA GLU A 88 -8.93 0.97 -14.55
C GLU A 88 -8.86 0.07 -15.78
N GLU A 89 -7.88 0.29 -16.68
CA GLU A 89 -7.64 -0.58 -17.84
C GLU A 89 -7.38 -2.04 -17.42
N ILE A 90 -6.55 -2.26 -16.40
CA ILE A 90 -6.26 -3.60 -15.90
C ILE A 90 -7.49 -4.17 -15.15
N LYS A 91 -8.16 -3.34 -14.34
CA LYS A 91 -9.38 -3.74 -13.62
C LYS A 91 -10.47 -4.21 -14.58
N ALA A 92 -10.69 -3.49 -15.68
CA ALA A 92 -11.69 -3.86 -16.69
C ALA A 92 -11.45 -5.24 -17.31
N GLN A 93 -10.20 -5.70 -17.34
CA GLN A 93 -9.85 -7.04 -17.87
C GLN A 93 -9.94 -8.15 -16.80
N ILE A 94 -9.60 -7.85 -15.55
CA ILE A 94 -9.43 -8.87 -14.50
C ILE A 94 -10.65 -8.98 -13.59
N ALA A 95 -11.27 -7.86 -13.26
CA ALA A 95 -12.35 -7.76 -12.29
C ALA A 95 -13.36 -6.66 -12.69
N PRO A 96 -14.00 -6.74 -13.87
CA PRO A 96 -14.88 -5.68 -14.38
C PRO A 96 -16.02 -5.35 -13.42
N ASP A 97 -16.63 -6.37 -12.83
CA ASP A 97 -17.82 -6.25 -11.98
C ASP A 97 -17.48 -6.03 -10.49
N LEU A 98 -16.20 -6.02 -10.11
CA LEU A 98 -15.80 -5.77 -8.73
C LEU A 98 -15.94 -4.29 -8.40
N ASP A 99 -16.87 -3.97 -7.50
CA ASP A 99 -17.04 -2.60 -7.02
C ASP A 99 -15.88 -2.20 -6.10
N MET A 100 -15.30 -1.02 -6.35
CA MET A 100 -14.15 -0.47 -5.62
C MET A 100 -14.24 1.05 -5.55
N HIS A 101 -13.89 1.62 -4.40
CA HIS A 101 -13.77 3.06 -4.22
C HIS A 101 -12.39 3.51 -4.72
N LEU A 102 -12.33 4.09 -5.92
CA LEU A 102 -11.11 4.69 -6.45
C LEU A 102 -10.98 6.12 -5.93
N ILE A 103 -9.92 6.40 -5.19
CA ILE A 103 -9.74 7.65 -4.43
C ILE A 103 -8.50 8.37 -4.93
N ASP A 104 -8.63 9.66 -5.26
CA ASP A 104 -7.49 10.45 -5.70
C ASP A 104 -6.64 10.89 -4.49
N GLY A 105 -5.41 10.41 -4.45
CA GLY A 105 -4.52 10.63 -3.31
C GLY A 105 -5.06 10.02 -2.01
N LYS A 106 -4.94 10.75 -0.90
CA LYS A 106 -5.48 10.41 0.43
C LYS A 106 -5.09 9.00 0.94
N ALA A 107 -3.93 8.48 0.53
CA ALA A 107 -3.49 7.13 0.91
C ALA A 107 -3.46 6.92 2.43
N ARG A 108 -3.09 7.94 3.19
CA ARG A 108 -3.07 7.90 4.66
C ARG A 108 -4.47 7.70 5.23
N GLN A 109 -5.45 8.49 4.79
CA GLN A 109 -6.84 8.36 5.23
C GLN A 109 -7.41 6.99 4.87
N VAL A 110 -7.09 6.49 3.69
CA VAL A 110 -7.47 5.13 3.23
C VAL A 110 -6.90 4.06 4.17
N MET A 111 -5.61 4.12 4.52
CA MET A 111 -4.99 3.17 5.44
C MET A 111 -5.57 3.25 6.86
N ILE A 112 -5.93 4.45 7.33
CA ILE A 112 -6.55 4.63 8.65
C ILE A 112 -8.00 4.13 8.69
N ALA A 113 -8.75 4.30 7.60
CA ALA A 113 -10.15 3.87 7.52
C ALA A 113 -10.30 2.35 7.37
N ALA A 114 -9.31 1.68 6.76
CA ALA A 114 -9.35 0.25 6.48
C ALA A 114 -9.00 -0.63 7.69
N GLU A 115 -9.56 -1.86 7.71
CA GLU A 115 -9.21 -2.90 8.69
C GLU A 115 -7.80 -3.47 8.46
N ALA A 116 -7.39 -3.51 7.20
CA ALA A 116 -6.05 -3.94 6.79
C ALA A 116 -5.66 -3.31 5.45
N THR A 117 -4.38 -3.40 5.12
CA THR A 117 -3.83 -2.85 3.88
C THR A 117 -3.04 -3.90 3.12
N LEU A 118 -3.37 -4.10 1.85
CA LEU A 118 -2.56 -4.82 0.88
C LEU A 118 -1.78 -3.80 0.06
N LEU A 119 -0.45 -3.84 0.11
CA LEU A 119 0.36 -2.76 -0.47
C LEU A 119 1.62 -3.23 -1.19
N ALA A 120 2.08 -2.40 -2.12
CA ALA A 120 3.37 -2.54 -2.76
C ALA A 120 4.51 -2.24 -1.77
N SER A 121 5.59 -3.04 -1.81
CA SER A 121 6.78 -2.75 -1.01
C SER A 121 7.37 -1.39 -1.34
N GLY A 122 7.65 -0.59 -0.31
CA GLY A 122 8.21 0.76 -0.45
C GLY A 122 7.98 1.60 0.81
N THR A 123 8.05 2.91 0.65
CA THR A 123 7.78 3.87 1.75
C THR A 123 6.34 3.80 2.27
N ALA A 124 5.40 3.31 1.45
CA ALA A 124 4.01 3.11 1.86
C ALA A 124 3.88 2.09 3.02
N ALA A 125 4.78 1.09 3.10
CA ALA A 125 4.79 0.14 4.22
C ALA A 125 5.15 0.83 5.55
N LEU A 126 6.09 1.79 5.53
CA LEU A 126 6.41 2.59 6.70
C LEU A 126 5.24 3.51 7.09
N GLU A 127 4.58 4.12 6.12
CA GLU A 127 3.40 4.96 6.36
C GLU A 127 2.24 4.14 6.94
N ALA A 128 1.98 2.92 6.43
CA ALA A 128 0.97 2.01 6.95
C ALA A 128 1.25 1.61 8.42
N MET A 129 2.53 1.36 8.75
CA MET A 129 2.94 1.09 10.13
C MET A 129 2.66 2.27 11.05
N LEU A 130 2.97 3.49 10.62
CA LEU A 130 2.68 4.71 11.38
C LEU A 130 1.18 4.95 11.52
N CYS A 131 0.38 4.62 10.51
CA CYS A 131 -1.09 4.65 10.54
C CYS A 131 -1.69 3.52 11.41
N LYS A 132 -0.89 2.63 11.97
CA LYS A 132 -1.35 1.44 12.74
C LYS A 132 -2.24 0.50 11.92
N SER A 133 -2.07 0.50 10.60
CA SER A 133 -2.81 -0.38 9.69
C SER A 133 -2.11 -1.73 9.59
N PRO A 134 -2.76 -2.84 9.98
CA PRO A 134 -2.25 -4.18 9.69
C PRO A 134 -2.01 -4.31 8.18
N MET A 135 -0.91 -4.95 7.78
CA MET A 135 -0.57 -4.95 6.36
C MET A 135 -0.04 -6.28 5.84
N VAL A 136 -0.25 -6.49 4.54
CA VAL A 136 0.44 -7.51 3.74
C VAL A 136 1.19 -6.79 2.63
N VAL A 137 2.48 -7.07 2.52
CA VAL A 137 3.37 -6.41 1.56
C VAL A 137 3.59 -7.32 0.36
N GLY A 138 3.16 -6.86 -0.83
CA GLY A 138 3.43 -7.51 -2.10
C GLY A 138 4.59 -6.86 -2.83
N TYR A 139 5.40 -7.67 -3.52
CA TYR A 139 6.45 -7.18 -4.40
C TYR A 139 6.56 -8.05 -5.65
N ARG A 140 6.58 -7.42 -6.81
CA ARG A 140 6.74 -8.12 -8.09
C ARG A 140 7.61 -7.31 -9.03
N MET A 141 8.54 -7.99 -9.70
CA MET A 141 9.41 -7.40 -10.71
C MET A 141 9.55 -8.34 -11.91
N LYS A 142 10.15 -7.85 -12.99
CA LYS A 142 10.45 -8.70 -14.15
C LYS A 142 11.34 -9.88 -13.75
N PRO A 143 11.13 -11.09 -14.31
CA PRO A 143 11.91 -12.29 -13.97
C PRO A 143 13.43 -12.08 -14.09
N PHE A 144 13.88 -11.42 -15.14
CA PHE A 144 15.31 -11.10 -15.33
C PHE A 144 15.86 -10.19 -14.23
N THR A 145 15.11 -9.13 -13.86
CA THR A 145 15.48 -8.23 -12.75
C THR A 145 15.52 -8.97 -11.43
N TYR A 146 14.58 -9.89 -11.19
CA TYR A 146 14.56 -10.74 -10.00
C TYR A 146 15.80 -11.64 -9.92
N PHE A 147 16.15 -12.29 -11.04
CA PHE A 147 17.33 -13.15 -11.11
C PHE A 147 18.62 -12.39 -10.79
N LEU A 148 18.77 -11.17 -11.30
CA LEU A 148 19.93 -10.33 -11.03
C LEU A 148 19.92 -9.80 -9.59
N ALA A 149 18.78 -9.31 -9.13
CA ALA A 149 18.60 -8.79 -7.78
C ALA A 149 18.90 -9.85 -6.72
N LYS A 150 18.43 -11.09 -6.90
CA LYS A 150 18.69 -12.21 -5.98
C LYS A 150 20.18 -12.49 -5.77
N ARG A 151 21.03 -12.18 -6.75
CA ARG A 151 22.48 -12.37 -6.65
C ARG A 151 23.21 -11.17 -6.06
N LEU A 152 22.69 -9.96 -6.27
CA LEU A 152 23.34 -8.71 -5.88
C LEU A 152 22.85 -8.19 -4.52
N VAL A 153 21.59 -8.42 -4.21
CA VAL A 153 20.96 -7.92 -2.98
C VAL A 153 21.22 -8.91 -1.85
N LYS A 154 21.94 -8.45 -0.85
CA LYS A 154 22.31 -9.24 0.34
C LYS A 154 21.38 -9.01 1.54
N THR A 155 20.33 -8.22 1.37
CA THR A 155 19.37 -7.96 2.45
C THR A 155 18.46 -9.17 2.67
N LYS A 156 18.22 -9.49 3.93
CA LYS A 156 17.34 -10.59 4.36
C LYS A 156 15.88 -10.30 4.09
N TYR A 157 15.49 -9.04 4.15
CA TYR A 157 14.11 -8.58 4.01
C TYR A 157 13.99 -7.52 2.90
N ILE A 158 12.79 -7.42 2.30
CA ILE A 158 12.48 -6.45 1.24
C ILE A 158 11.59 -5.32 1.78
N SER A 159 10.70 -5.61 2.74
CA SER A 159 9.86 -4.58 3.33
C SER A 159 10.61 -3.74 4.37
N LEU A 160 10.34 -2.43 4.40
CA LEU A 160 10.98 -1.53 5.36
C LEU A 160 10.69 -1.88 6.83
N PRO A 161 9.47 -2.26 7.24
CA PRO A 161 9.21 -2.71 8.61
C PRO A 161 10.11 -3.88 9.03
N ASN A 162 10.25 -4.90 8.17
CA ASN A 162 11.09 -6.07 8.46
C ASN A 162 12.59 -5.71 8.53
N LEU A 163 13.04 -4.80 7.65
CA LEU A 163 14.42 -4.31 7.68
C LEU A 163 14.75 -3.52 8.94
N LEU A 164 13.81 -2.73 9.43
CA LEU A 164 14.00 -1.92 10.65
C LEU A 164 13.96 -2.78 11.91
N ALA A 165 13.13 -3.82 11.93
CA ALA A 165 13.00 -4.72 13.06
C ALA A 165 14.03 -5.87 13.06
N ASP A 166 14.69 -6.13 11.93
CA ASP A 166 15.52 -7.31 11.64
C ASP A 166 14.77 -8.65 11.86
N GLU A 167 13.44 -8.62 11.71
CA GLU A 167 12.57 -9.79 11.81
C GLU A 167 11.40 -9.72 10.83
N MET A 168 10.68 -10.84 10.63
CA MET A 168 9.50 -10.91 9.75
C MET A 168 8.26 -10.46 10.53
N LEU A 169 7.86 -9.20 10.33
CA LEU A 169 6.66 -8.59 10.92
C LEU A 169 5.48 -8.57 9.93
N VAL A 170 5.78 -8.44 8.63
CA VAL A 170 4.81 -8.29 7.55
C VAL A 170 5.25 -9.07 6.32
#